data_eccac93a6ea2c9d17d7143c2eaca6e98
#
_entry.id   eccac93a6ea2c9d17d7143c2eaca6e98
#
_cell.length_a   1.000
_cell.length_b   1.000
_cell.length_c   1.000
_cell.angle_alpha   90.00
_cell.angle_beta   90.00
_cell.angle_gamma   90.00
#
_symmetry.space_group_name_H-M   'P 1'
#
loop_
_entity.id
_entity.type
_entity.pdbx_description
1 polymer ?
#
loop_
_entity_poly.entity_id
_entity_poly.type
_entity_poly.pdbx_seq_one_letter_code
_entity_poly.pdbx_strand_id
1 'polypeptide(L)'
;MMLIRYLSQIGRYFLMLKEIFNKQTKWSVMKKLIFKEIDDLIIDSLGIVCFISFFVGGVVAIQTALNLTNPLIPKYLIGFATRQSVILEFAPTFISVIMAGKMGSFITSSIGTMRVTEQIDALEVMGVNSLNYLVFPKIIALLLYPFVIGISMFLGIFGGWLAGVYGGFTTSDDFIMGAQMEFIPFHITYAFIKTIIFAMLLATIPSFHGYYMKGGALEVGKASTVAFVWTSVSIILFNYILTQLLLGS
;
A
#
# COMPACT_ATOMS: atom_id res chain seq x y z
N MET A 1 -27.94 17.33 6.41
CA MET A 1 -26.73 17.83 7.09
C MET A 1 -25.50 16.95 6.94
N MET A 2 -25.57 15.62 7.16
CA MET A 2 -24.41 14.71 6.98
C MET A 2 -23.83 14.73 5.55
N LEU A 3 -24.65 14.60 4.52
CA LEU A 3 -24.20 14.54 3.11
C LEU A 3 -23.37 15.77 2.70
N ILE A 4 -23.81 16.97 3.10
CA ILE A 4 -23.10 18.23 2.83
C ILE A 4 -21.72 18.24 3.50
N ARG A 5 -21.59 17.66 4.69
CA ARG A 5 -20.32 17.55 5.42
C ARG A 5 -19.33 16.62 4.69
N TYR A 6 -19.80 15.48 4.17
CA TYR A 6 -18.96 14.57 3.39
C TYR A 6 -18.54 15.19 2.06
N LEU A 7 -19.45 15.83 1.33
CA LEU A 7 -19.13 16.55 0.11
C LEU A 7 -18.09 17.67 0.33
N SER A 8 -18.22 18.40 1.43
CA SER A 8 -17.25 19.43 1.81
C SER A 8 -15.86 18.85 2.13
N GLN A 9 -15.79 17.67 2.76
CA GLN A 9 -14.52 16.99 3.03
C GLN A 9 -13.85 16.52 1.72
N ILE A 10 -14.62 15.94 0.81
CA ILE A 10 -14.14 15.53 -0.51
C ILE A 10 -13.61 16.75 -1.29
N GLY A 11 -14.37 17.86 -1.29
CA GLY A 11 -13.93 19.10 -1.92
C GLY A 11 -12.61 19.63 -1.34
N ARG A 12 -12.46 19.63 -0.01
CA ARG A 12 -11.20 20.02 0.66
C ARG A 12 -10.04 19.11 0.30
N TYR A 13 -10.28 17.81 0.16
CA TYR A 13 -9.25 16.87 -0.25
C TYR A 13 -8.71 17.18 -1.65
N PHE A 14 -9.57 17.44 -2.63
CA PHE A 14 -9.15 17.82 -3.98
C PHE A 14 -8.45 19.19 -4.01
N LEU A 15 -8.89 20.15 -3.21
CA LEU A 15 -8.20 21.44 -3.04
C LEU A 15 -6.80 21.26 -2.45
N MET A 16 -6.65 20.39 -1.44
CA MET A 16 -5.35 20.03 -0.87
C MET A 16 -4.43 19.44 -1.95
N LEU A 17 -4.92 18.49 -2.75
CA LEU A 17 -4.13 17.91 -3.84
C LEU A 17 -3.63 18.98 -4.83
N LYS A 18 -4.47 19.95 -5.19
CA LYS A 18 -4.07 21.05 -6.05
C LYS A 18 -2.99 21.91 -5.41
N GLU A 19 -3.11 22.20 -4.11
CA GLU A 19 -2.22 23.10 -3.39
C GLU A 19 -0.84 22.48 -3.11
N ILE A 20 -0.74 21.16 -3.01
CA ILE A 20 0.54 20.44 -2.90
C ILE A 20 1.50 20.80 -4.05
N PHE A 21 0.98 21.02 -5.26
CA PHE A 21 1.77 21.34 -6.44
C PHE A 21 1.96 22.84 -6.68
N ASN A 22 1.38 23.68 -5.84
CA ASN A 22 1.52 25.14 -5.90
C ASN A 22 2.74 25.58 -5.07
N LYS A 23 3.51 26.60 -5.53
CA LYS A 23 4.73 27.13 -4.86
C LYS A 23 5.66 26.02 -4.33
N GLN A 24 6.52 25.53 -5.18
CA GLN A 24 7.47 24.48 -4.83
C GLN A 24 8.56 24.96 -3.86
N THR A 25 8.85 24.15 -2.87
CA THR A 25 10.00 24.32 -1.96
C THR A 25 11.32 24.15 -2.74
N LYS A 26 12.40 24.82 -2.29
CA LYS A 26 13.73 24.68 -2.91
C LYS A 26 14.14 23.22 -3.03
N TRP A 27 14.56 22.80 -4.23
CA TRP A 27 14.88 21.41 -4.55
C TRP A 27 15.93 20.77 -3.64
N SER A 28 16.92 21.57 -3.18
CA SER A 28 17.94 21.09 -2.25
C SER A 28 17.38 20.63 -0.90
N VAL A 29 16.35 21.32 -0.39
CA VAL A 29 15.64 20.93 0.85
C VAL A 29 14.74 19.74 0.58
N MET A 30 14.02 19.77 -0.54
CA MET A 30 13.10 18.72 -0.95
C MET A 30 13.79 17.37 -1.07
N LYS A 31 14.98 17.30 -1.67
CA LYS A 31 15.75 16.04 -1.76
C LYS A 31 16.01 15.42 -0.38
N LYS A 32 16.44 16.22 0.59
CA LYS A 32 16.70 15.71 1.96
C LYS A 32 15.45 15.15 2.61
N LEU A 33 14.31 15.83 2.40
CA LEU A 33 13.02 15.36 2.92
C LEU A 33 12.59 14.05 2.23
N ILE A 34 12.73 13.95 0.91
CA ILE A 34 12.39 12.72 0.16
C ILE A 34 13.21 11.53 0.67
N PHE A 35 14.55 11.68 0.82
CA PHE A 35 15.37 10.59 1.32
C PHE A 35 14.97 10.16 2.73
N LYS A 36 14.67 11.12 3.61
CA LYS A 36 14.16 10.83 4.95
C LYS A 36 12.83 10.05 4.90
N GLU A 37 11.89 10.48 4.06
CA GLU A 37 10.60 9.80 3.92
C GLU A 37 10.73 8.40 3.28
N ILE A 38 11.74 8.18 2.42
CA ILE A 38 12.06 6.84 1.90
C ILE A 38 12.52 5.94 3.05
N ASP A 39 13.40 6.41 3.92
CA ASP A 39 13.84 5.64 5.09
C ASP A 39 12.66 5.32 6.00
N ASP A 40 11.90 6.34 6.42
CA ASP A 40 10.81 6.22 7.39
C ASP A 40 9.61 5.38 6.86
N LEU A 41 9.27 5.50 5.57
CA LEU A 41 8.09 4.84 5.00
C LEU A 41 8.44 3.52 4.29
N ILE A 42 9.48 3.49 3.49
CA ILE A 42 9.79 2.35 2.64
C ILE A 42 10.73 1.37 3.35
N ILE A 43 11.92 1.83 3.78
CA ILE A 43 12.95 0.95 4.33
C ILE A 43 12.48 0.33 5.65
N ASP A 44 11.96 1.13 6.56
CA ASP A 44 11.41 0.65 7.84
C ASP A 44 10.22 -0.31 7.69
N SER A 45 9.60 -0.34 6.50
CA SER A 45 8.47 -1.21 6.23
C SER A 45 8.87 -2.54 5.57
N LEU A 46 10.08 -2.64 5.01
CA LEU A 46 10.51 -3.84 4.30
C LEU A 46 10.44 -5.09 5.18
N GLY A 47 10.90 -5.01 6.42
CA GLY A 47 10.91 -6.17 7.33
C GLY A 47 9.53 -6.79 7.53
N ILE A 48 8.53 -5.96 7.83
CA ILE A 48 7.16 -6.44 8.05
C ILE A 48 6.51 -6.93 6.75
N VAL A 49 6.77 -6.26 5.62
CA VAL A 49 6.28 -6.71 4.30
C VAL A 49 6.86 -8.07 3.94
N CYS A 50 8.18 -8.25 4.09
CA CYS A 50 8.85 -9.52 3.80
C CYS A 50 8.28 -10.65 4.66
N PHE A 51 8.14 -10.41 5.97
CA PHE A 51 7.61 -11.40 6.90
C PHE A 51 6.18 -11.80 6.53
N ILE A 52 5.28 -10.84 6.39
CA ILE A 52 3.87 -11.12 6.09
C ILE A 52 3.74 -11.81 4.72
N SER A 53 4.44 -11.34 3.70
CA SER A 53 4.37 -11.89 2.35
C SER A 53 4.77 -13.36 2.31
N PHE A 54 5.85 -13.71 2.99
CA PHE A 54 6.35 -15.08 3.09
C PHE A 54 5.31 -16.02 3.69
N PHE A 55 4.73 -15.66 4.83
CA PHE A 55 3.74 -16.49 5.50
C PHE A 55 2.39 -16.53 4.78
N VAL A 56 1.94 -15.42 4.23
CA VAL A 56 0.69 -15.38 3.44
C VAL A 56 0.80 -16.29 2.21
N GLY A 57 1.93 -16.24 1.49
CA GLY A 57 2.17 -17.14 0.37
C GLY A 57 2.14 -18.61 0.77
N GLY A 58 2.76 -18.95 1.92
CA GLY A 58 2.70 -20.28 2.50
C GLY A 58 1.27 -20.74 2.81
N VAL A 59 0.49 -19.89 3.46
CA VAL A 59 -0.93 -20.17 3.77
C VAL A 59 -1.75 -20.37 2.50
N VAL A 60 -1.55 -19.54 1.48
CA VAL A 60 -2.26 -19.67 0.20
C VAL A 60 -1.95 -21.01 -0.47
N ALA A 61 -0.69 -21.45 -0.47
CA ALA A 61 -0.30 -22.75 -1.03
C ALA A 61 -0.94 -23.92 -0.29
N ILE A 62 -0.92 -23.91 1.05
CA ILE A 62 -1.54 -24.95 1.88
C ILE A 62 -3.05 -24.96 1.65
N GLN A 63 -3.71 -23.80 1.68
CA GLN A 63 -5.15 -23.70 1.46
C GLN A 63 -5.55 -24.19 0.06
N THR A 64 -4.77 -23.85 -0.96
CA THR A 64 -4.98 -24.35 -2.32
C THR A 64 -4.86 -25.87 -2.36
N ALA A 65 -3.82 -26.43 -1.72
CA ALA A 65 -3.60 -27.87 -1.67
C ALA A 65 -4.75 -28.61 -0.99
N LEU A 66 -5.28 -28.07 0.12
CA LEU A 66 -6.43 -28.65 0.85
C LEU A 66 -7.73 -28.57 0.04
N ASN A 67 -7.89 -27.60 -0.84
CA ASN A 67 -9.04 -27.50 -1.75
C ASN A 67 -8.92 -28.46 -2.96
N LEU A 68 -7.70 -28.88 -3.33
CA LEU A 68 -7.42 -29.78 -4.45
C LEU A 68 -7.26 -31.23 -3.98
N THR A 69 -8.26 -31.76 -3.26
CA THR A 69 -8.23 -33.13 -2.68
C THR A 69 -8.51 -34.23 -3.68
N ASN A 70 -9.04 -33.93 -4.87
CA ASN A 70 -9.36 -34.93 -5.88
C ASN A 70 -8.07 -35.44 -6.54
N PRO A 71 -7.76 -36.76 -6.49
CA PRO A 71 -6.56 -37.36 -7.09
C PRO A 71 -6.42 -37.17 -8.60
N LEU A 72 -7.51 -36.87 -9.30
CA LEU A 72 -7.50 -36.60 -10.73
C LEU A 72 -6.97 -35.19 -11.10
N ILE A 73 -6.86 -34.32 -10.11
CA ILE A 73 -6.37 -32.95 -10.32
C ILE A 73 -4.86 -32.92 -10.19
N PRO A 74 -4.12 -32.45 -11.23
CA PRO A 74 -2.66 -32.41 -11.19
C PRO A 74 -2.13 -31.49 -10.11
N LYS A 75 -1.11 -31.90 -9.36
CA LYS A 75 -0.51 -31.16 -8.23
C LYS A 75 0.19 -29.88 -8.65
N TYR A 76 0.60 -29.72 -9.90
CA TYR A 76 1.19 -28.47 -10.39
C TYR A 76 0.22 -27.27 -10.29
N LEU A 77 -1.09 -27.51 -10.25
CA LEU A 77 -2.08 -26.45 -10.08
C LEU A 77 -1.96 -25.72 -8.73
N ILE A 78 -1.34 -26.32 -7.72
CA ILE A 78 -1.04 -25.65 -6.44
C ILE A 78 -0.09 -24.47 -6.69
N GLY A 79 1.00 -24.71 -7.44
CA GLY A 79 1.98 -23.66 -7.80
C GLY A 79 1.35 -22.57 -8.69
N PHE A 80 0.55 -22.97 -9.67
CA PHE A 80 -0.18 -22.05 -10.56
C PHE A 80 -1.11 -21.12 -9.78
N ALA A 81 -2.02 -21.69 -8.97
CA ALA A 81 -3.00 -20.92 -8.21
C ALA A 81 -2.33 -20.04 -7.13
N THR A 82 -1.27 -20.54 -6.48
CA THR A 82 -0.49 -19.75 -5.51
C THR A 82 0.12 -18.52 -6.17
N ARG A 83 0.84 -18.70 -7.29
CA ARG A 83 1.40 -17.55 -8.04
C ARG A 83 0.32 -16.58 -8.46
N GLN A 84 -0.77 -17.07 -9.03
CA GLN A 84 -1.86 -16.24 -9.55
C GLN A 84 -2.48 -15.40 -8.43
N SER A 85 -2.81 -16.02 -7.31
CA SER A 85 -3.39 -15.34 -6.14
C SER A 85 -2.42 -14.31 -5.54
N VAL A 86 -1.14 -14.66 -5.40
CA VAL A 86 -0.12 -13.77 -4.83
C VAL A 86 0.09 -12.55 -5.72
N ILE A 87 0.27 -12.72 -7.03
CA ILE A 87 0.56 -11.60 -7.95
C ILE A 87 -0.64 -10.70 -8.13
N LEU A 88 -1.84 -11.25 -8.30
CA LEU A 88 -3.01 -10.43 -8.65
C LEU A 88 -3.63 -9.72 -7.44
N GLU A 89 -3.64 -10.36 -6.25
CA GLU A 89 -4.39 -9.83 -5.11
C GLU A 89 -3.59 -9.74 -3.81
N PHE A 90 -2.93 -10.82 -3.36
CA PHE A 90 -2.35 -10.82 -2.02
C PHE A 90 -1.20 -9.80 -1.89
N ALA A 91 -0.26 -9.77 -2.81
CA ALA A 91 0.83 -8.82 -2.74
C ALA A 91 0.36 -7.37 -2.96
N PRO A 92 -0.36 -7.00 -4.04
CA PRO A 92 -0.74 -5.61 -4.24
C PRO A 92 -1.81 -5.13 -3.26
N THR A 93 -2.87 -5.91 -3.01
CA THR A 93 -4.04 -5.42 -2.27
C THR A 93 -3.91 -5.65 -0.77
N PHE A 94 -3.65 -6.90 -0.35
CA PHE A 94 -3.62 -7.26 1.06
C PHE A 94 -2.48 -6.56 1.81
N ILE A 95 -1.27 -6.54 1.20
CA ILE A 95 -0.13 -5.82 1.79
C ILE A 95 -0.42 -4.32 1.86
N SER A 96 -1.07 -3.72 0.83
CA SER A 96 -1.40 -2.29 0.87
C SER A 96 -2.39 -1.93 1.97
N VAL A 97 -3.35 -2.80 2.28
CA VAL A 97 -4.26 -2.58 3.41
C VAL A 97 -3.50 -2.64 4.76
N ILE A 98 -2.57 -3.58 4.91
CA ILE A 98 -1.72 -3.63 6.12
C ILE A 98 -0.84 -2.39 6.22
N MET A 99 -0.25 -1.97 5.10
CA MET A 99 0.59 -0.76 5.06
C MET A 99 -0.21 0.52 5.30
N ALA A 100 -1.51 0.56 4.99
CA ALA A 100 -2.38 1.65 5.41
C ALA A 100 -2.40 1.81 6.94
N GLY A 101 -2.32 0.71 7.68
CA GLY A 101 -2.16 0.73 9.14
C GLY A 101 -0.82 1.32 9.58
N LYS A 102 0.30 0.82 9.06
CA LYS A 102 1.64 1.25 9.47
C LYS A 102 1.98 2.65 8.93
N MET A 103 2.06 2.76 7.59
CA MET A 103 2.46 4.01 6.93
C MET A 103 1.40 5.11 7.11
N GLY A 104 0.12 4.77 6.98
CA GLY A 104 -0.96 5.74 7.13
C GLY A 104 -1.03 6.32 8.53
N SER A 105 -0.91 5.50 9.57
CA SER A 105 -0.85 6.00 10.95
C SER A 105 0.39 6.84 11.21
N PHE A 106 1.55 6.44 10.71
CA PHE A 106 2.79 7.20 10.82
C PHE A 106 2.67 8.58 10.16
N ILE A 107 2.17 8.65 8.92
CA ILE A 107 1.97 9.90 8.20
C ILE A 107 1.00 10.81 8.94
N THR A 108 -0.15 10.27 9.36
CA THR A 108 -1.17 11.05 10.06
C THR A 108 -0.67 11.56 11.40
N SER A 109 0.02 10.73 12.19
CA SER A 109 0.54 11.14 13.50
C SER A 109 1.69 12.13 13.37
N SER A 110 2.59 11.96 12.40
CA SER A 110 3.69 12.89 12.14
C SER A 110 3.16 14.29 11.80
N ILE A 111 2.28 14.39 10.80
CA ILE A 111 1.69 15.68 10.38
C ILE A 111 0.77 16.24 11.48
N GLY A 112 -0.02 15.38 12.14
CA GLY A 112 -0.90 15.77 13.23
C GLY A 112 -0.17 16.34 14.43
N THR A 113 0.99 15.76 14.79
CA THR A 113 1.85 16.31 15.85
C THR A 113 2.38 17.69 15.47
N MET A 114 2.83 17.88 14.22
CA MET A 114 3.26 19.19 13.73
C MET A 114 2.12 20.23 13.74
N ARG A 115 0.87 19.77 13.55
CA ARG A 115 -0.31 20.64 13.65
C ARG A 115 -0.57 21.07 15.09
N VAL A 116 -0.52 20.12 16.03
CA VAL A 116 -0.74 20.39 17.47
C VAL A 116 0.33 21.30 18.08
N THR A 117 1.58 21.16 17.61
CA THR A 117 2.72 21.97 18.05
C THR A 117 2.91 23.27 17.27
N GLU A 118 1.92 23.67 16.46
CA GLU A 118 1.90 24.92 15.66
C GLU A 118 3.06 25.05 14.65
N GLN A 119 3.79 23.96 14.37
CA GLN A 119 4.89 23.98 13.40
C GLN A 119 4.40 24.25 11.97
N ILE A 120 3.19 23.81 11.62
CA ILE A 120 2.57 24.09 10.31
C ILE A 120 2.29 25.60 10.18
N ASP A 121 1.76 26.23 11.22
CA ASP A 121 1.46 27.66 11.22
C ASP A 121 2.76 28.49 11.16
N ALA A 122 3.82 28.02 11.83
CA ALA A 122 5.15 28.65 11.71
C ALA A 122 5.70 28.57 10.28
N LEU A 123 5.52 27.46 9.56
CA LEU A 123 5.92 27.34 8.16
C LEU A 123 5.16 28.33 7.25
N GLU A 124 3.86 28.50 7.50
CA GLU A 124 3.00 29.43 6.75
C GLU A 124 3.39 30.88 6.98
N VAL A 125 3.69 31.27 8.23
CA VAL A 125 4.19 32.62 8.58
C VAL A 125 5.53 32.90 7.89
N MET A 126 6.38 31.90 7.73
CA MET A 126 7.65 32.02 6.97
C MET A 126 7.45 32.07 5.44
N GLY A 127 6.19 32.00 4.95
CA GLY A 127 5.88 32.03 3.52
C GLY A 127 6.15 30.72 2.77
N VAL A 128 6.41 29.61 3.51
CA VAL A 128 6.59 28.28 2.94
C VAL A 128 5.24 27.63 2.72
N ASN A 129 5.01 26.99 1.57
CA ASN A 129 3.84 26.17 1.37
C ASN A 129 3.95 24.88 2.21
N SER A 130 3.25 24.87 3.34
CA SER A 130 3.27 23.76 4.31
C SER A 130 2.83 22.43 3.70
N LEU A 131 1.82 22.42 2.82
CA LEU A 131 1.35 21.23 2.12
C LEU A 131 2.40 20.67 1.15
N ASN A 132 3.06 21.53 0.39
CA ASN A 132 4.16 21.09 -0.49
C ASN A 132 5.33 20.53 0.33
N TYR A 133 5.68 21.20 1.44
CA TYR A 133 6.80 20.79 2.30
C TYR A 133 6.57 19.44 2.98
N LEU A 134 5.33 19.17 3.45
CA LEU A 134 5.01 17.99 4.24
C LEU A 134 4.52 16.80 3.43
N VAL A 135 3.71 17.03 2.39
CA VAL A 135 2.99 15.95 1.68
C VAL A 135 3.74 15.52 0.41
N PHE A 136 4.30 16.46 -0.34
CA PHE A 136 4.98 16.13 -1.60
C PHE A 136 6.15 15.14 -1.45
N PRO A 137 7.04 15.25 -0.43
CA PRO A 137 8.11 14.26 -0.23
C PRO A 137 7.56 12.85 0.02
N LYS A 138 6.43 12.73 0.74
CA LYS A 138 5.77 11.45 1.03
C LYS A 138 5.19 10.81 -0.24
N ILE A 139 4.60 11.63 -1.11
CA ILE A 139 4.11 11.16 -2.42
C ILE A 139 5.27 10.59 -3.23
N ILE A 140 6.38 11.32 -3.34
CA ILE A 140 7.55 10.88 -4.12
C ILE A 140 8.18 9.62 -3.51
N ALA A 141 8.32 9.56 -2.19
CA ALA A 141 8.85 8.38 -1.51
C ALA A 141 7.97 7.14 -1.79
N LEU A 142 6.65 7.28 -1.70
CA LEU A 142 5.72 6.18 -1.94
C LEU A 142 5.59 5.78 -3.42
N LEU A 143 6.10 6.54 -4.38
CA LEU A 143 6.24 6.06 -5.76
C LEU A 143 7.23 4.89 -5.89
N LEU A 144 8.08 4.65 -4.88
CA LEU A 144 8.92 3.44 -4.81
C LEU A 144 8.17 2.22 -4.26
N TYR A 145 6.96 2.39 -3.77
CA TYR A 145 6.14 1.31 -3.19
C TYR A 145 5.90 0.11 -4.13
N PRO A 146 5.70 0.26 -5.45
CA PRO A 146 5.60 -0.87 -6.37
C PRO A 146 6.80 -1.82 -6.33
N PHE A 147 8.02 -1.33 -6.08
CA PHE A 147 9.20 -2.19 -5.93
C PHE A 147 9.14 -3.03 -4.66
N VAL A 148 8.62 -2.46 -3.56
CA VAL A 148 8.37 -3.20 -2.32
C VAL A 148 7.37 -4.33 -2.55
N ILE A 149 6.32 -4.06 -3.32
CA ILE A 149 5.33 -5.08 -3.69
C ILE A 149 5.94 -6.15 -4.62
N GLY A 150 6.85 -5.77 -5.51
CA GLY A 150 7.62 -6.74 -6.30
C GLY A 150 8.41 -7.73 -5.43
N ILE A 151 9.07 -7.24 -4.38
CA ILE A 151 9.75 -8.08 -3.38
C ILE A 151 8.72 -8.97 -2.64
N SER A 152 7.58 -8.40 -2.28
CA SER A 152 6.47 -9.13 -1.65
C SER A 152 5.96 -10.29 -2.52
N MET A 153 5.79 -10.08 -3.83
CA MET A 153 5.38 -11.14 -4.76
C MET A 153 6.38 -12.28 -4.78
N PHE A 154 7.66 -11.96 -4.90
CA PHE A 154 8.73 -12.97 -4.91
C PHE A 154 8.73 -13.79 -3.61
N LEU A 155 8.71 -13.12 -2.46
CA LEU A 155 8.71 -13.78 -1.15
C LEU A 155 7.43 -14.56 -0.89
N GLY A 156 6.29 -14.10 -1.37
CA GLY A 156 5.03 -14.84 -1.28
C GLY A 156 5.06 -16.15 -2.07
N ILE A 157 5.55 -16.11 -3.31
CA ILE A 157 5.69 -17.34 -4.12
C ILE A 157 6.73 -18.29 -3.50
N PHE A 158 7.85 -17.75 -3.00
CA PHE A 158 8.90 -18.52 -2.33
C PHE A 158 8.39 -19.18 -1.04
N GLY A 159 7.64 -18.44 -0.22
CA GLY A 159 6.99 -18.98 0.98
C GLY A 159 5.97 -20.06 0.65
N GLY A 160 5.21 -19.87 -0.45
CA GLY A 160 4.28 -20.87 -0.98
C GLY A 160 4.97 -22.13 -1.44
N TRP A 161 6.10 -22.01 -2.14
CA TRP A 161 6.93 -23.15 -2.54
C TRP A 161 7.44 -23.93 -1.33
N LEU A 162 8.01 -23.24 -0.35
CA LEU A 162 8.51 -23.87 0.89
C LEU A 162 7.39 -24.62 1.62
N ALA A 163 6.27 -23.96 1.86
CA ALA A 163 5.15 -24.56 2.58
C ALA A 163 4.51 -25.73 1.81
N GLY A 164 4.38 -25.63 0.49
CA GLY A 164 3.85 -26.69 -0.36
C GLY A 164 4.72 -27.94 -0.40
N VAL A 165 6.03 -27.75 -0.53
CA VAL A 165 7.00 -28.87 -0.63
C VAL A 165 7.25 -29.52 0.71
N TYR A 166 7.64 -28.74 1.73
CA TYR A 166 7.91 -29.29 3.07
C TYR A 166 6.66 -29.77 3.80
N GLY A 167 5.48 -29.21 3.46
CA GLY A 167 4.20 -29.72 3.91
C GLY A 167 3.77 -31.04 3.26
N GLY A 168 4.51 -31.55 2.26
CA GLY A 168 4.22 -32.81 1.56
C GLY A 168 3.01 -32.73 0.61
N PHE A 169 2.53 -31.54 0.27
CA PHE A 169 1.37 -31.36 -0.60
C PHE A 169 1.73 -31.47 -2.10
N THR A 170 2.93 -31.04 -2.47
CA THR A 170 3.42 -31.06 -3.86
C THR A 170 4.91 -31.35 -3.91
N THR A 171 5.42 -31.75 -5.06
CA THR A 171 6.87 -31.84 -5.29
C THR A 171 7.43 -30.49 -5.69
N SER A 172 8.77 -30.29 -5.56
CA SER A 172 9.40 -29.05 -6.00
C SER A 172 9.20 -28.81 -7.50
N ASP A 173 9.33 -29.86 -8.30
CA ASP A 173 9.20 -29.78 -9.75
C ASP A 173 7.76 -29.45 -10.17
N ASP A 174 6.76 -30.08 -9.56
CA ASP A 174 5.36 -29.76 -9.81
C ASP A 174 5.03 -28.30 -9.47
N PHE A 175 5.50 -27.81 -8.29
CA PHE A 175 5.23 -26.43 -7.90
C PHE A 175 5.85 -25.43 -8.87
N ILE A 176 7.13 -25.64 -9.26
CA ILE A 176 7.84 -24.77 -10.20
C ILE A 176 7.18 -24.81 -11.59
N MET A 177 6.82 -26.02 -12.06
CA MET A 177 6.10 -26.19 -13.33
C MET A 177 4.78 -25.41 -13.31
N GLY A 178 4.00 -25.51 -12.25
CA GLY A 178 2.77 -24.76 -12.09
C GLY A 178 2.99 -23.26 -12.00
N ALA A 179 4.02 -22.81 -11.27
CA ALA A 179 4.37 -21.42 -11.16
C ALA A 179 4.84 -20.79 -12.49
N GLN A 180 5.34 -21.58 -13.43
CA GLN A 180 5.74 -21.12 -14.77
C GLN A 180 4.63 -21.27 -15.82
N MET A 181 3.66 -22.15 -15.58
CA MET A 181 2.58 -22.44 -16.51
C MET A 181 1.72 -21.22 -16.80
N GLU A 182 1.41 -20.98 -18.07
CA GLU A 182 0.56 -19.86 -18.52
C GLU A 182 0.95 -18.51 -17.91
N PHE A 183 2.25 -18.19 -17.95
CA PHE A 183 2.71 -16.90 -17.43
C PHE A 183 2.31 -15.76 -18.37
N ILE A 184 1.43 -14.89 -17.89
CA ILE A 184 0.97 -13.69 -18.59
C ILE A 184 1.74 -12.48 -18.04
N PRO A 185 2.68 -11.87 -18.80
CA PRO A 185 3.46 -10.73 -18.33
C PRO A 185 2.60 -9.53 -17.92
N PHE A 186 1.43 -9.37 -18.52
CA PHE A 186 0.48 -8.31 -18.19
C PHE A 186 0.04 -8.33 -16.72
N HIS A 187 0.01 -9.49 -16.05
CA HIS A 187 -0.36 -9.58 -14.64
C HIS A 187 0.60 -8.81 -13.72
N ILE A 188 1.89 -8.79 -14.06
CA ILE A 188 2.87 -7.98 -13.32
C ILE A 188 2.62 -6.49 -13.57
N THR A 189 2.44 -6.10 -14.83
CA THR A 189 2.14 -4.70 -15.20
C THR A 189 0.86 -4.21 -14.52
N TYR A 190 -0.18 -5.03 -14.52
CA TYR A 190 -1.43 -4.79 -13.80
C TYR A 190 -1.20 -4.52 -12.31
N ALA A 191 -0.43 -5.39 -11.64
CA ALA A 191 -0.12 -5.24 -10.23
C ALA A 191 0.68 -3.96 -9.94
N PHE A 192 1.62 -3.57 -10.82
CA PHE A 192 2.37 -2.32 -10.69
C PHE A 192 1.49 -1.08 -10.87
N ILE A 193 0.59 -1.06 -11.86
CA ILE A 193 -0.38 0.03 -12.04
C ILE A 193 -1.24 0.19 -10.79
N LYS A 194 -1.76 -0.92 -10.28
CA LYS A 194 -2.57 -0.99 -9.07
C LYS A 194 -1.84 -0.39 -7.86
N THR A 195 -0.59 -0.80 -7.66
CA THR A 195 0.22 -0.34 -6.53
C THR A 195 0.65 1.11 -6.62
N ILE A 196 0.83 1.69 -7.81
CA ILE A 196 1.06 3.14 -7.98
C ILE A 196 -0.17 3.93 -7.49
N ILE A 197 -1.38 3.48 -7.85
CA ILE A 197 -2.62 4.13 -7.39
C ILE A 197 -2.76 3.99 -5.87
N PHE A 198 -2.47 2.81 -5.32
CA PHE A 198 -2.50 2.59 -3.87
C PHE A 198 -1.45 3.42 -3.13
N ALA A 199 -0.26 3.60 -3.70
CA ALA A 199 0.77 4.49 -3.16
C ALA A 199 0.28 5.94 -3.05
N MET A 200 -0.44 6.44 -4.06
CA MET A 200 -1.05 7.77 -4.02
C MET A 200 -2.11 7.88 -2.92
N LEU A 201 -2.95 6.87 -2.74
CA LEU A 201 -3.95 6.84 -1.66
C LEU A 201 -3.28 6.77 -0.29
N LEU A 202 -2.24 5.94 -0.13
CA LEU A 202 -1.43 5.80 1.09
C LEU A 202 -0.71 7.10 1.48
N ALA A 203 -0.30 7.93 0.51
CA ALA A 203 0.33 9.21 0.78
C ALA A 203 -0.68 10.30 1.13
N THR A 204 -1.77 10.39 0.39
CA THR A 204 -2.62 11.60 0.39
C THR A 204 -3.75 11.55 1.41
N ILE A 205 -4.42 10.40 1.61
CA ILE A 205 -5.53 10.29 2.56
C ILE A 205 -5.04 10.47 4.01
N PRO A 206 -3.97 9.79 4.47
CA PRO A 206 -3.45 10.01 5.81
C PRO A 206 -2.93 11.44 6.02
N SER A 207 -2.29 12.02 5.00
CA SER A 207 -1.83 13.41 5.06
C SER A 207 -3.00 14.38 5.22
N PHE A 208 -4.11 14.15 4.54
CA PHE A 208 -5.32 14.96 4.69
C PHE A 208 -5.86 14.93 6.12
N HIS A 209 -5.97 13.74 6.70
CA HIS A 209 -6.47 13.61 8.07
C HIS A 209 -5.52 14.21 9.11
N GLY A 210 -4.21 14.05 8.93
CA GLY A 210 -3.20 14.67 9.80
C GLY A 210 -3.19 16.20 9.71
N TYR A 211 -3.27 16.74 8.50
CA TYR A 211 -3.18 18.18 8.25
C TYR A 211 -4.41 18.96 8.73
N TYR A 212 -5.61 18.43 8.53
CA TYR A 212 -6.88 19.11 8.87
C TYR A 212 -7.46 18.69 10.22
N MET A 213 -6.73 17.89 11.01
CA MET A 213 -7.17 17.57 12.37
C MET A 213 -7.23 18.80 13.25
N LYS A 214 -8.09 18.75 14.27
CA LYS A 214 -8.25 19.82 15.28
C LYS A 214 -8.23 19.20 16.66
N GLY A 215 -7.55 19.84 17.59
CA GLY A 215 -7.46 19.42 18.99
C GLY A 215 -6.02 19.07 19.39
N GLY A 216 -5.87 18.36 20.49
CA GLY A 216 -4.55 18.00 21.06
C GLY A 216 -4.06 16.60 20.68
N ALA A 217 -3.09 16.12 21.45
CA ALA A 217 -2.43 14.83 21.21
C ALA A 217 -3.40 13.62 21.14
N LEU A 218 -4.47 13.63 21.92
CA LEU A 218 -5.48 12.55 21.88
C LEU A 218 -6.20 12.51 20.53
N GLU A 219 -6.45 13.65 19.93
CA GLU A 219 -7.13 13.74 18.63
C GLU A 219 -6.20 13.28 17.47
N VAL A 220 -4.88 13.36 17.63
CA VAL A 220 -3.92 12.77 16.68
C VAL A 220 -4.13 11.25 16.55
N GLY A 221 -4.29 10.56 17.67
CA GLY A 221 -4.57 9.11 17.68
C GLY A 221 -5.89 8.76 17.00
N LYS A 222 -6.95 9.54 17.27
CA LYS A 222 -8.25 9.35 16.61
C LYS A 222 -8.17 9.64 15.11
N ALA A 223 -7.47 10.70 14.71
CA ALA A 223 -7.25 11.02 13.30
C ALA A 223 -6.50 9.90 12.56
N SER A 224 -5.49 9.28 13.21
CA SER A 224 -4.76 8.14 12.65
C SER A 224 -5.66 6.93 12.41
N THR A 225 -6.55 6.61 13.35
CA THR A 225 -7.53 5.53 13.19
C THR A 225 -8.50 5.82 12.03
N VAL A 226 -9.02 7.04 11.96
CA VAL A 226 -9.92 7.45 10.87
C VAL A 226 -9.21 7.43 9.52
N ALA A 227 -7.97 7.89 9.47
CA ALA A 227 -7.15 7.85 8.27
C ALA A 227 -6.92 6.41 7.78
N PHE A 228 -6.57 5.49 8.68
CA PHE A 228 -6.42 4.06 8.37
C PHE A 228 -7.71 3.50 7.73
N VAL A 229 -8.86 3.73 8.35
CA VAL A 229 -10.14 3.21 7.84
C VAL A 229 -10.44 3.75 6.44
N TRP A 230 -10.34 5.07 6.24
CA TRP A 230 -10.62 5.66 4.92
C TRP A 230 -9.62 5.23 3.85
N THR A 231 -8.34 5.10 4.21
CA THR A 231 -7.32 4.60 3.28
C THR A 231 -7.60 3.16 2.88
N SER A 232 -7.90 2.28 3.83
CA SER A 232 -8.22 0.86 3.57
C SER A 232 -9.48 0.71 2.72
N VAL A 233 -10.55 1.44 3.05
CA VAL A 233 -11.79 1.43 2.26
C VAL A 233 -11.53 1.90 0.83
N SER A 234 -10.74 2.97 0.67
CA SER A 234 -10.39 3.48 -0.66
C SER A 234 -9.56 2.48 -1.46
N ILE A 235 -8.56 1.82 -0.82
CA ILE A 235 -7.77 0.77 -1.47
C ILE A 235 -8.67 -0.37 -1.96
N ILE A 236 -9.58 -0.88 -1.14
CA ILE A 236 -10.49 -1.98 -1.52
C ILE A 236 -11.42 -1.56 -2.65
N LEU A 237 -11.95 -0.33 -2.60
CA LEU A 237 -12.83 0.19 -3.64
C LEU A 237 -12.08 0.34 -4.97
N PHE A 238 -10.90 0.96 -4.96
CA PHE A 238 -10.07 1.11 -6.16
C PHE A 238 -9.55 -0.24 -6.66
N ASN A 239 -9.28 -1.20 -5.75
CA ASN A 239 -8.97 -2.57 -6.12
C ASN A 239 -10.05 -3.17 -7.02
N TYR A 240 -11.31 -3.11 -6.57
CA TYR A 240 -12.44 -3.62 -7.34
C TYR A 240 -12.57 -2.95 -8.71
N ILE A 241 -12.51 -1.61 -8.74
CA ILE A 241 -12.63 -0.83 -9.99
C ILE A 241 -11.50 -1.20 -10.97
N LEU A 242 -10.25 -1.24 -10.49
CA LEU A 242 -9.10 -1.54 -11.35
C LEU A 242 -9.12 -2.98 -11.86
N THR A 243 -9.56 -3.93 -11.03
CA THR A 243 -9.71 -5.32 -11.45
C THR A 243 -10.74 -5.44 -12.57
N GLN A 244 -11.91 -4.77 -12.42
CA GLN A 244 -12.95 -4.77 -13.45
C GLN A 244 -12.48 -4.11 -14.76
N LEU A 245 -11.75 -3.00 -14.66
CA LEU A 245 -11.30 -2.26 -15.84
C LEU A 245 -10.14 -2.93 -16.58
N LEU A 246 -9.22 -3.60 -15.88
CA LEU A 246 -7.99 -4.11 -16.47
C LEU A 246 -8.00 -5.63 -16.74
N LEU A 247 -8.82 -6.39 -16.02
CA LEU A 247 -8.93 -7.84 -16.18
C LEU A 247 -10.33 -8.29 -16.64
N GLY A 248 -11.33 -7.41 -16.57
CA GLY A 248 -12.71 -7.72 -16.95
C GLY A 248 -13.05 -7.41 -18.41
N SER A 249 -12.08 -6.98 -19.23
CA SER A 249 -12.24 -6.65 -20.66
C SER A 249 -11.80 -7.79 -21.54
#